data_4c22dbb42adc264c52618cef436636f8
#
_entry.id   4c22dbb42adc264c52618cef436636f8
#
_cell.length_a   1.000
_cell.length_b   1.000
_cell.length_c   1.000
_cell.angle_alpha   90.00
_cell.angle_beta   90.00
_cell.angle_gamma   90.00
#
_symmetry.space_group_name_H-M   'P 1'
#
loop_
_entity.id
_entity.type
_entity.pdbx_description
1 polymer ?
#
loop_
_entity_poly.entity_id
_entity_poly.type
_entity_poly.pdbx_seq_one_letter_code
_entity_poly.pdbx_strand_id
1 'polypeptide(L)'
;VLFQSLTASTLSANALLARENLLWIDGVELRADFLSAVPTDALARFPQLLQPGKNDRGVPVILTIRRRRDGGNFEGDEGKRLRLLRDAVGAGNFSFVDLEEDLSASGSDEEVRRAAYKSGTRVIRSFHSFDGTGGDLGERLVRLSALPGEIPRISVVPHSTRELLQLVRASLRARGQRIVVGMGDYGFPSRILSPVLGNTLSFCSQNSAERVEAGVDPRTMQELYRYSTLNQSTAIYAVIGNPIMHSRSPAYHNPRFAAAGMNAVYVPIRVDSVSSFFDLAGELDIPGVSVTIPHKESVIPFLKEIDESVTAVGACNTIVRDEEGYRGTNTDVDGFLTPLANRASKRWAGGLAGRAATVIGAGGASRAVIYALIREGVNVCVLNRTESRARAVTEELSPYARNASLTWGKLGQPEGNCLLSGHSDIIVQTTSVGMFPDTDSDPIPEYRFHGHELVYDIVYNPPVTRFLSRAADCGCEVIQGGEMFEGQALLQSHLFQNAYRLRSS
;
A
#
# COMPACT_ATOMS: atom_id res chain seq x y z
N VAL A 1 7.54 18.18 -5.99
CA VAL A 1 8.02 18.87 -4.79
C VAL A 1 7.29 18.30 -3.57
N LEU A 2 8.02 17.98 -2.48
CA LEU A 2 7.49 17.37 -1.26
C LEU A 2 7.58 18.33 -0.08
N PHE A 3 6.44 18.65 0.53
CA PHE A 3 6.34 19.50 1.71
C PHE A 3 6.00 18.67 2.95
N GLN A 4 6.66 19.00 4.08
CA GLN A 4 6.30 18.41 5.37
C GLN A 4 5.31 19.29 6.10
N SER A 5 4.15 18.75 6.50
CA SER A 5 3.22 19.43 7.40
C SER A 5 3.75 19.40 8.82
N LEU A 6 3.82 20.56 9.46
CA LEU A 6 4.36 20.80 10.80
C LEU A 6 3.21 21.18 11.73
N THR A 7 2.94 20.34 12.75
CA THR A 7 1.79 20.46 13.66
C THR A 7 2.18 20.50 15.14
N ALA A 8 3.45 20.77 15.46
CA ALA A 8 3.89 20.92 16.84
C ALA A 8 3.34 22.21 17.48
N SER A 9 3.16 22.18 18.78
CA SER A 9 2.55 23.27 19.56
C SER A 9 3.42 24.54 19.73
N THR A 10 4.69 24.50 19.30
CA THR A 10 5.61 25.65 19.35
C THR A 10 6.38 25.82 18.05
N LEU A 11 6.77 27.07 17.72
CA LEU A 11 7.58 27.36 16.53
C LEU A 11 8.95 26.70 16.59
N SER A 12 9.58 26.63 17.76
CA SER A 12 10.89 25.98 17.93
C SER A 12 10.84 24.48 17.66
N ALA A 13 9.80 23.80 18.14
CA ALA A 13 9.62 22.37 17.87
C ALA A 13 9.36 22.11 16.38
N ASN A 14 8.54 22.95 15.73
CA ASN A 14 8.31 22.87 14.27
C ASN A 14 9.61 23.12 13.48
N ALA A 15 10.43 24.10 13.89
CA ALA A 15 11.72 24.35 13.24
C ALA A 15 12.71 23.19 13.42
N LEU A 16 12.72 22.55 14.58
CA LEU A 16 13.55 21.36 14.84
C LEU A 16 13.13 20.19 13.93
N LEU A 17 11.83 19.87 13.92
CA LEU A 17 11.26 18.83 13.06
C LEU A 17 11.59 19.06 11.58
N ALA A 18 11.48 20.29 11.12
CA ALA A 18 11.83 20.64 9.74
C ALA A 18 13.32 20.38 9.46
N ARG A 19 14.21 20.84 10.35
CA ARG A 19 15.67 20.69 10.19
C ARG A 19 16.11 19.23 10.14
N GLU A 20 15.52 18.36 10.95
CA GLU A 20 15.78 16.92 10.95
C GLU A 20 15.46 16.27 9.60
N ASN A 21 14.54 16.85 8.85
CA ASN A 21 14.04 16.27 7.59
C ASN A 21 14.47 17.02 6.32
N LEU A 22 15.32 18.07 6.42
CA LEU A 22 15.72 18.89 5.25
C LEU A 22 16.36 18.09 4.10
N LEU A 23 16.92 16.91 4.38
CA LEU A 23 17.45 16.01 3.36
C LEU A 23 16.36 15.35 2.52
N TRP A 24 15.14 15.23 3.07
CA TRP A 24 14.05 14.44 2.52
C TRP A 24 12.91 15.29 1.95
N ILE A 25 12.88 16.61 2.26
CA ILE A 25 11.80 17.53 1.87
C ILE A 25 12.32 18.69 1.06
N ASP A 26 11.43 19.33 0.32
CA ASP A 26 11.72 20.53 -0.46
C ASP A 26 11.16 21.81 0.19
N GLY A 27 10.24 21.68 1.14
CA GLY A 27 9.61 22.77 1.87
C GLY A 27 8.77 22.29 3.04
N VAL A 28 8.15 23.21 3.75
CA VAL A 28 7.30 22.93 4.90
C VAL A 28 5.97 23.68 4.84
N GLU A 29 4.91 23.08 5.35
CA GLU A 29 3.65 23.73 5.68
C GLU A 29 3.59 23.94 7.19
N LEU A 30 3.69 25.20 7.64
CA LEU A 30 3.50 25.53 9.04
C LEU A 30 2.00 25.63 9.36
N ARG A 31 1.49 24.65 10.08
CA ARG A 31 0.12 24.62 10.60
C ARG A 31 0.05 25.43 11.88
N ALA A 32 -0.01 26.75 11.73
CA ALA A 32 0.02 27.67 12.86
C ALA A 32 -1.26 27.62 13.73
N ASP A 33 -2.32 26.95 13.24
CA ASP A 33 -3.51 26.63 14.00
C ASP A 33 -3.29 25.59 15.14
N PHE A 34 -2.17 24.87 15.14
CA PHE A 34 -1.76 23.95 16.21
C PHE A 34 -0.88 24.62 17.30
N LEU A 35 -0.44 25.87 17.08
CA LEU A 35 0.39 26.56 18.04
C LEU A 35 -0.42 26.93 19.30
N SER A 36 0.15 26.69 20.49
CA SER A 36 -0.46 27.06 21.77
C SER A 36 -0.65 28.57 21.94
N ALA A 37 0.19 29.37 21.30
CA ALA A 37 0.05 30.82 21.16
C ALA A 37 0.56 31.24 19.80
N VAL A 38 -0.10 32.21 19.16
CA VAL A 38 0.27 32.74 17.83
C VAL A 38 0.68 34.20 17.98
N PRO A 39 1.91 34.51 18.45
CA PRO A 39 2.42 35.89 18.46
C PRO A 39 2.82 36.23 17.01
N THR A 40 2.23 37.28 16.47
CA THR A 40 2.37 37.69 15.07
C THR A 40 3.82 37.89 14.65
N ASP A 41 4.60 38.59 15.48
CA ASP A 41 6.02 38.85 15.20
C ASP A 41 6.88 37.60 15.15
N ALA A 42 6.62 36.64 16.03
CA ALA A 42 7.33 35.37 16.06
C ALA A 42 6.95 34.51 14.84
N LEU A 43 5.67 34.52 14.44
CA LEU A 43 5.19 33.81 13.27
C LEU A 43 5.88 34.32 11.98
N ALA A 44 5.98 35.63 11.81
CA ALA A 44 6.65 36.27 10.67
C ALA A 44 8.14 35.88 10.55
N ARG A 45 8.79 35.58 11.68
CA ARG A 45 10.21 35.16 11.72
C ARG A 45 10.42 33.67 11.50
N PHE A 46 9.38 32.84 11.45
CA PHE A 46 9.53 31.38 11.34
C PHE A 46 10.38 30.95 10.13
N PRO A 47 10.24 31.52 8.92
CA PRO A 47 11.11 31.14 7.79
C PRO A 47 12.59 31.35 8.05
N GLN A 48 12.95 32.35 8.88
CA GLN A 48 14.34 32.63 9.27
C GLN A 48 14.92 31.61 10.27
N LEU A 49 14.05 30.88 11.01
CA LEU A 49 14.48 29.81 11.89
C LEU A 49 14.93 28.57 11.15
N LEU A 50 14.56 28.44 9.85
CA LEU A 50 14.98 27.34 8.99
C LEU A 50 16.31 27.73 8.35
N GLN A 51 17.31 26.86 8.46
CA GLN A 51 18.60 27.07 7.81
C GLN A 51 18.46 27.06 6.29
N PRO A 52 19.43 27.61 5.51
CA PRO A 52 19.41 27.55 4.06
C PRO A 52 19.18 26.12 3.58
N GLY A 53 18.24 25.93 2.65
CA GLY A 53 17.95 24.66 2.01
C GLY A 53 19.10 24.18 1.11
N LYS A 54 18.88 23.06 0.41
CA LYS A 54 19.86 22.39 -0.47
C LYS A 54 20.52 23.30 -1.54
N ASN A 55 19.94 24.48 -1.84
CA ASN A 55 20.31 25.34 -2.97
C ASN A 55 20.62 26.79 -2.59
N ASP A 56 21.12 27.08 -1.40
CA ASP A 56 21.39 28.44 -0.88
C ASP A 56 20.15 29.40 -0.89
N ARG A 57 19.01 28.91 -1.34
CA ARG A 57 17.71 29.57 -1.21
C ARG A 57 17.04 29.03 0.04
N GLY A 58 16.49 29.91 0.87
CA GLY A 58 15.79 29.51 2.09
C GLY A 58 14.74 28.41 1.82
N VAL A 59 14.41 27.62 2.84
CA VAL A 59 13.39 26.57 2.75
C VAL A 59 12.01 27.19 2.46
N PRO A 60 11.31 26.81 1.38
CA PRO A 60 9.97 27.31 1.10
C PRO A 60 9.00 26.97 2.22
N VAL A 61 8.22 27.97 2.67
CA VAL A 61 7.24 27.81 3.75
C VAL A 61 5.85 28.19 3.26
N ILE A 62 4.89 27.30 3.49
CA ILE A 62 3.44 27.56 3.40
C ILE A 62 2.97 27.98 4.79
N LEU A 63 2.36 29.16 4.93
CA LEU A 63 1.66 29.55 6.15
C LEU A 63 0.20 29.11 6.05
N THR A 64 -0.23 28.29 7.01
CA THR A 64 -1.61 27.81 7.13
C THR A 64 -2.13 28.07 8.54
N ILE A 65 -3.25 28.77 8.66
CA ILE A 65 -4.05 28.88 9.91
C ILE A 65 -5.44 28.33 9.58
N ARG A 66 -5.63 27.02 9.76
CA ARG A 66 -6.84 26.29 9.34
C ARG A 66 -7.98 26.42 10.32
N ARG A 67 -9.19 26.73 9.84
CA ARG A 67 -10.42 26.79 10.65
C ARG A 67 -10.87 25.39 11.07
N ARG A 68 -11.56 25.29 12.22
CA ARG A 68 -12.09 24.00 12.71
C ARG A 68 -13.01 23.30 11.70
N ARG A 69 -13.88 24.03 11.02
CA ARG A 69 -14.80 23.44 10.04
C ARG A 69 -14.09 22.86 8.81
N ASP A 70 -12.85 23.26 8.56
CA ASP A 70 -11.99 22.75 7.49
C ASP A 70 -10.88 21.82 8.01
N GLY A 71 -11.11 21.20 9.17
CA GLY A 71 -10.19 20.23 9.78
C GLY A 71 -8.97 20.83 10.46
N GLY A 72 -9.03 22.10 10.87
CA GLY A 72 -7.98 22.75 11.66
C GLY A 72 -8.30 22.87 13.14
N ASN A 73 -7.43 23.59 13.86
CA ASN A 73 -7.47 23.80 15.30
C ASN A 73 -7.66 25.25 15.71
N PHE A 74 -7.83 26.18 14.75
CA PHE A 74 -7.97 27.59 15.08
C PHE A 74 -9.25 27.89 15.86
N GLU A 75 -9.13 28.51 17.03
CA GLU A 75 -10.23 28.82 17.97
C GLU A 75 -10.51 30.34 18.05
N GLY A 76 -10.35 31.09 17.02
CA GLY A 76 -10.66 32.52 16.97
C GLY A 76 -11.81 32.83 16.00
N ASP A 77 -12.25 34.11 16.04
CA ASP A 77 -13.10 34.62 14.97
C ASP A 77 -12.32 34.77 13.65
N GLU A 78 -13.07 34.78 12.53
CA GLU A 78 -12.48 34.86 11.19
C GLU A 78 -11.68 36.15 10.97
N GLY A 79 -12.16 37.26 11.49
CA GLY A 79 -11.45 38.55 11.38
C GLY A 79 -10.10 38.51 12.11
N LYS A 80 -10.02 37.88 13.28
CA LYS A 80 -8.74 37.68 13.98
C LYS A 80 -7.80 36.81 13.16
N ARG A 81 -8.29 35.71 12.60
CA ARG A 81 -7.50 34.80 11.78
C ARG A 81 -6.92 35.50 10.54
N LEU A 82 -7.75 36.25 9.82
CA LEU A 82 -7.32 36.98 8.61
C LEU A 82 -6.33 38.10 8.96
N ARG A 83 -6.48 38.81 10.09
CA ARG A 83 -5.47 39.77 10.55
C ARG A 83 -4.13 39.09 10.85
N LEU A 84 -4.12 37.95 11.54
CA LEU A 84 -2.90 37.17 11.79
C LEU A 84 -2.21 36.76 10.48
N LEU A 85 -2.95 36.24 9.52
CA LEU A 85 -2.41 35.86 8.20
C LEU A 85 -1.84 37.09 7.47
N ARG A 86 -2.60 38.19 7.41
CA ARG A 86 -2.18 39.45 6.77
C ARG A 86 -0.87 39.97 7.36
N ASP A 87 -0.80 40.06 8.68
CA ASP A 87 0.33 40.67 9.37
C ASP A 87 1.58 39.80 9.27
N ALA A 88 1.42 38.46 9.42
CA ALA A 88 2.51 37.51 9.27
C ALA A 88 3.06 37.49 7.84
N VAL A 89 2.19 37.48 6.82
CA VAL A 89 2.57 37.48 5.42
C VAL A 89 3.23 38.81 5.04
N GLY A 90 2.68 39.94 5.52
CA GLY A 90 3.22 41.26 5.22
C GLY A 90 4.60 41.53 5.82
N ALA A 91 4.93 40.91 6.93
CA ALA A 91 6.20 41.08 7.65
C ALA A 91 7.19 39.91 7.46
N GLY A 92 6.73 38.74 6.97
CA GLY A 92 7.52 37.52 6.82
C GLY A 92 7.88 37.17 5.37
N ASN A 93 8.82 36.24 5.24
CA ASN A 93 9.26 35.71 3.93
C ASN A 93 8.62 34.35 3.66
N PHE A 94 7.29 34.27 3.65
CA PHE A 94 6.57 33.04 3.29
C PHE A 94 6.53 32.88 1.78
N SER A 95 6.73 31.66 1.30
CA SER A 95 6.61 31.35 -0.13
C SER A 95 5.14 31.26 -0.55
N PHE A 96 4.30 30.76 0.38
CA PHE A 96 2.88 30.56 0.12
C PHE A 96 2.05 30.88 1.38
N VAL A 97 0.79 31.26 1.15
CA VAL A 97 -0.27 31.35 2.19
C VAL A 97 -1.48 30.54 1.72
N ASP A 98 -2.05 29.74 2.62
CA ASP A 98 -3.24 28.92 2.32
C ASP A 98 -4.50 29.67 2.75
N LEU A 99 -5.44 29.84 1.80
CA LEU A 99 -6.73 30.50 2.00
C LEU A 99 -7.86 29.63 1.43
N GLU A 100 -8.92 29.47 2.19
CA GLU A 100 -10.05 28.62 1.81
C GLU A 100 -10.87 29.25 0.65
N GLU A 101 -11.53 28.42 -0.16
CA GLU A 101 -12.26 28.83 -1.38
C GLU A 101 -13.38 29.83 -1.12
N ASP A 102 -14.12 29.70 0.01
CA ASP A 102 -15.29 30.53 0.34
C ASP A 102 -14.91 31.98 0.67
N LEU A 103 -13.66 32.25 1.03
CA LEU A 103 -13.18 33.60 1.33
C LEU A 103 -13.12 34.47 0.08
N SER A 104 -12.80 33.89 -1.08
CA SER A 104 -12.76 34.65 -2.34
C SER A 104 -14.16 35.13 -2.77
N ALA A 105 -15.20 34.31 -2.54
CA ALA A 105 -16.57 34.67 -2.87
C ALA A 105 -17.13 35.81 -2.01
N SER A 106 -16.70 35.88 -0.74
CA SER A 106 -17.10 36.94 0.18
C SER A 106 -16.22 38.21 0.07
N GLY A 107 -15.05 38.11 -0.57
CA GLY A 107 -14.05 39.16 -0.61
C GLY A 107 -13.38 39.47 0.73
N SER A 108 -13.62 38.63 1.75
CA SER A 108 -13.10 38.86 3.11
C SER A 108 -11.58 38.68 3.23
N ASP A 109 -10.93 38.03 2.27
CA ASP A 109 -9.48 37.80 2.23
C ASP A 109 -8.69 38.83 1.42
N GLU A 110 -9.34 39.93 0.94
CA GLU A 110 -8.71 40.90 0.07
C GLU A 110 -7.45 41.55 0.68
N GLU A 111 -7.47 41.88 1.96
CA GLU A 111 -6.31 42.46 2.66
C GLU A 111 -5.15 41.46 2.74
N VAL A 112 -5.44 40.15 2.96
CA VAL A 112 -4.40 39.10 2.98
C VAL A 112 -3.79 38.95 1.59
N ARG A 113 -4.63 38.88 0.55
CA ARG A 113 -4.15 38.82 -0.85
C ARG A 113 -3.31 40.00 -1.25
N ARG A 114 -3.70 41.20 -0.82
CA ARG A 114 -2.91 42.44 -1.08
C ARG A 114 -1.56 42.39 -0.34
N ALA A 115 -1.52 41.91 0.89
CA ALA A 115 -0.27 41.72 1.64
C ALA A 115 0.62 40.68 0.97
N ALA A 116 0.04 39.54 0.56
CA ALA A 116 0.74 38.48 -0.14
C ALA A 116 1.36 38.96 -1.46
N TYR A 117 0.59 39.70 -2.28
CA TYR A 117 1.10 40.27 -3.52
C TYR A 117 2.30 41.19 -3.27
N LYS A 118 2.22 42.06 -2.26
CA LYS A 118 3.31 43.04 -1.93
C LYS A 118 4.56 42.33 -1.42
N SER A 119 4.44 41.22 -0.68
CA SER A 119 5.58 40.46 -0.14
C SER A 119 6.13 39.43 -1.13
N GLY A 120 5.50 39.24 -2.29
CA GLY A 120 5.84 38.15 -3.21
C GLY A 120 5.39 36.75 -2.77
N THR A 121 4.52 36.68 -1.77
CA THR A 121 3.93 35.43 -1.30
C THR A 121 2.82 34.96 -2.24
N ARG A 122 2.82 33.70 -2.66
CA ARG A 122 1.78 33.16 -3.53
C ARG A 122 0.61 32.60 -2.72
N VAL A 123 -0.60 32.72 -3.23
CA VAL A 123 -1.79 32.18 -2.59
C VAL A 123 -2.07 30.75 -3.06
N ILE A 124 -2.29 29.85 -2.11
CA ILE A 124 -2.88 28.54 -2.35
C ILE A 124 -4.35 28.66 -2.00
N ARG A 125 -5.25 28.42 -2.98
CA ARG A 125 -6.70 28.45 -2.79
C ARG A 125 -7.20 27.05 -2.50
N SER A 126 -7.62 26.78 -1.26
CA SER A 126 -7.85 25.44 -0.78
C SER A 126 -9.32 25.10 -0.53
N PHE A 127 -9.66 23.86 -0.86
CA PHE A 127 -10.89 23.17 -0.47
C PHE A 127 -10.54 21.90 0.30
N HIS A 128 -11.24 21.66 1.40
CA HIS A 128 -11.10 20.47 2.23
C HIS A 128 -12.45 19.78 2.42
N SER A 129 -12.48 18.44 2.31
CA SER A 129 -13.65 17.61 2.63
C SER A 129 -13.21 16.36 3.38
N PHE A 130 -13.88 16.08 4.50
CA PHE A 130 -13.64 14.91 5.33
C PHE A 130 -14.73 13.84 5.15
N ASP A 131 -15.82 14.22 4.50
CA ASP A 131 -16.97 13.36 4.21
C ASP A 131 -17.02 12.99 2.71
N GLY A 132 -15.93 12.40 2.21
CA GLY A 132 -15.78 12.01 0.81
C GLY A 132 -15.31 13.16 -0.09
N THR A 133 -15.58 13.07 -1.39
CA THR A 133 -15.09 14.03 -2.40
C THR A 133 -15.79 15.40 -2.34
N GLY A 134 -16.93 15.51 -1.67
CA GLY A 134 -17.66 16.78 -1.55
C GLY A 134 -18.24 17.31 -2.86
N GLY A 135 -18.59 16.42 -3.82
CA GLY A 135 -19.16 16.75 -5.12
C GLY A 135 -18.18 16.55 -6.29
N ASP A 136 -18.44 17.24 -7.41
CA ASP A 136 -17.58 17.14 -8.60
C ASP A 136 -16.26 17.89 -8.39
N LEU A 137 -15.17 17.12 -8.23
CA LEU A 137 -13.83 17.65 -8.03
C LEU A 137 -13.29 18.35 -9.30
N GLY A 138 -13.68 17.89 -10.49
CA GLY A 138 -13.26 18.48 -11.75
C GLY A 138 -13.83 19.90 -11.92
N GLU A 139 -15.14 20.06 -11.71
CA GLU A 139 -15.78 21.39 -11.75
C GLU A 139 -15.21 22.33 -10.67
N ARG A 140 -14.98 21.80 -9.45
CA ARG A 140 -14.38 22.58 -8.37
C ARG A 140 -12.99 23.06 -8.72
N LEU A 141 -12.16 22.17 -9.29
CA LEU A 141 -10.81 22.52 -9.69
C LEU A 141 -10.78 23.56 -10.79
N VAL A 142 -11.72 23.49 -11.75
CA VAL A 142 -11.90 24.54 -12.79
C VAL A 142 -12.23 25.88 -12.14
N ARG A 143 -13.17 25.93 -11.19
CA ARG A 143 -13.53 27.18 -10.48
C ARG A 143 -12.34 27.79 -9.72
N LEU A 144 -11.60 26.96 -8.98
CA LEU A 144 -10.42 27.40 -8.24
C LEU A 144 -9.30 27.89 -9.18
N SER A 145 -9.12 27.23 -10.33
CA SER A 145 -8.13 27.61 -11.33
C SER A 145 -8.45 28.91 -12.07
N ALA A 146 -9.68 29.39 -11.99
CA ALA A 146 -10.09 30.66 -12.58
C ALA A 146 -9.59 31.89 -11.81
N LEU A 147 -9.03 31.72 -10.61
CA LEU A 147 -8.45 32.80 -9.80
C LEU A 147 -7.01 33.08 -10.26
N PRO A 148 -6.74 34.26 -10.87
CA PRO A 148 -5.44 34.55 -11.47
C PRO A 148 -4.30 34.53 -10.45
N GLY A 149 -3.21 33.80 -10.74
CA GLY A 149 -2.00 33.76 -9.92
C GLY A 149 -2.10 32.90 -8.65
N GLU A 150 -3.27 32.32 -8.36
CA GLU A 150 -3.45 31.40 -7.24
C GLU A 150 -3.24 29.95 -7.65
N ILE A 151 -2.86 29.09 -6.69
CA ILE A 151 -2.69 27.65 -6.91
C ILE A 151 -3.88 26.93 -6.29
N PRO A 152 -4.72 26.25 -7.08
CA PRO A 152 -5.83 25.46 -6.55
C PRO A 152 -5.33 24.26 -5.76
N ARG A 153 -5.92 24.07 -4.57
CA ARG A 153 -5.70 22.91 -3.70
C ARG A 153 -7.02 22.22 -3.37
N ILE A 154 -7.07 20.92 -3.62
CA ILE A 154 -8.16 20.05 -3.19
C ILE A 154 -7.55 18.98 -2.27
N SER A 155 -8.05 18.89 -1.05
CA SER A 155 -7.67 17.88 -0.07
C SER A 155 -8.94 17.19 0.45
N VAL A 156 -9.14 15.91 0.12
CA VAL A 156 -10.38 15.18 0.45
C VAL A 156 -10.05 13.80 1.05
N VAL A 157 -10.99 13.25 1.81
CA VAL A 157 -10.91 11.88 2.34
C VAL A 157 -11.79 10.96 1.47
N PRO A 158 -11.24 10.28 0.46
CA PRO A 158 -12.01 9.27 -0.26
C PRO A 158 -12.39 8.12 0.67
N HIS A 159 -13.64 7.64 0.59
CA HIS A 159 -14.15 6.51 1.36
C HIS A 159 -14.33 5.24 0.53
N SER A 160 -14.00 5.29 -0.76
CA SER A 160 -14.12 4.17 -1.69
C SER A 160 -13.10 4.25 -2.84
N THR A 161 -12.90 3.14 -3.52
CA THR A 161 -12.12 3.07 -4.77
C THR A 161 -12.68 4.01 -5.85
N ARG A 162 -14.01 4.14 -5.91
CA ARG A 162 -14.69 5.04 -6.85
C ARG A 162 -14.37 6.51 -6.58
N GLU A 163 -14.31 6.91 -5.32
CA GLU A 163 -13.94 8.28 -4.96
C GLU A 163 -12.45 8.57 -5.21
N LEU A 164 -11.57 7.58 -4.99
CA LEU A 164 -10.17 7.67 -5.41
C LEU A 164 -10.05 7.86 -6.93
N LEU A 165 -10.84 7.12 -7.72
CA LEU A 165 -10.90 7.28 -9.18
C LEU A 165 -11.33 8.69 -9.59
N GLN A 166 -12.35 9.27 -8.91
CA GLN A 166 -12.79 10.65 -9.16
C GLN A 166 -11.66 11.66 -8.90
N LEU A 167 -10.94 11.48 -7.79
CA LEU A 167 -9.79 12.33 -7.44
C LEU A 167 -8.67 12.23 -8.49
N VAL A 168 -8.32 11.02 -8.91
CA VAL A 168 -7.31 10.77 -9.94
C VAL A 168 -7.72 11.41 -11.27
N ARG A 169 -8.95 11.21 -11.71
CA ARG A 169 -9.50 11.81 -12.93
C ARG A 169 -9.46 13.34 -12.88
N ALA A 170 -9.87 13.94 -11.77
CA ALA A 170 -9.81 15.40 -11.60
C ALA A 170 -8.37 15.91 -11.73
N SER A 171 -7.41 15.21 -11.12
CA SER A 171 -6.01 15.58 -11.21
C SER A 171 -5.45 15.43 -12.63
N LEU A 172 -5.67 14.31 -13.31
CA LEU A 172 -5.14 14.04 -14.65
C LEU A 172 -5.71 14.98 -15.73
N ARG A 173 -6.99 15.38 -15.62
CA ARG A 173 -7.66 16.25 -16.59
C ARG A 173 -7.37 17.74 -16.37
N ALA A 174 -6.89 18.12 -15.20
CA ALA A 174 -6.59 19.50 -14.89
C ALA A 174 -5.35 20.00 -15.66
N ARG A 175 -5.35 21.28 -16.00
CA ARG A 175 -4.22 21.98 -16.62
C ARG A 175 -3.61 22.97 -15.66
N GLY A 176 -2.32 23.24 -15.80
CA GLY A 176 -1.61 24.21 -14.97
C GLY A 176 -1.22 23.70 -13.59
N GLN A 177 -0.80 24.62 -12.74
CA GLN A 177 -0.40 24.29 -11.36
C GLN A 177 -1.61 23.90 -10.51
N ARG A 178 -1.48 22.83 -9.74
CA ARG A 178 -2.53 22.32 -8.87
C ARG A 178 -1.96 21.45 -7.77
N ILE A 179 -2.75 21.28 -6.73
CA ILE A 179 -2.50 20.39 -5.60
C ILE A 179 -3.77 19.56 -5.39
N VAL A 180 -3.75 18.27 -5.70
CA VAL A 180 -4.89 17.37 -5.51
C VAL A 180 -4.42 16.19 -4.70
N VAL A 181 -4.92 16.08 -3.46
CA VAL A 181 -4.43 15.12 -2.46
C VAL A 181 -5.60 14.39 -1.82
N GLY A 182 -5.52 13.08 -1.80
CA GLY A 182 -6.38 12.22 -0.98
C GLY A 182 -5.77 11.99 0.40
N MET A 183 -6.63 12.03 1.40
CA MET A 183 -6.31 11.68 2.80
C MET A 183 -6.87 10.30 3.14
N GLY A 184 -6.44 9.72 4.26
CA GLY A 184 -6.87 8.38 4.69
C GLY A 184 -6.36 7.26 3.78
N ASP A 185 -6.76 6.01 4.09
CA ASP A 185 -6.24 4.80 3.43
C ASP A 185 -6.54 4.74 1.91
N TYR A 186 -7.76 5.14 1.51
CA TYR A 186 -8.10 5.20 0.08
C TYR A 186 -7.36 6.31 -0.65
N GLY A 187 -7.12 7.44 0.02
CA GLY A 187 -6.41 8.59 -0.55
C GLY A 187 -4.89 8.42 -0.60
N PHE A 188 -4.34 7.51 0.19
CA PHE A 188 -2.90 7.29 0.36
C PHE A 188 -2.11 7.22 -0.97
N PRO A 189 -2.53 6.46 -2.00
CA PRO A 189 -1.77 6.36 -3.24
C PRO A 189 -1.57 7.72 -3.92
N SER A 190 -2.54 8.63 -3.84
CA SER A 190 -2.48 9.94 -4.50
C SER A 190 -1.34 10.83 -3.99
N ARG A 191 -0.90 10.64 -2.74
CA ARG A 191 0.24 11.37 -2.16
C ARG A 191 1.55 10.94 -2.79
N ILE A 192 1.74 9.62 -2.93
CA ILE A 192 2.94 9.04 -3.57
C ILE A 192 2.93 9.37 -5.05
N LEU A 193 1.78 9.17 -5.71
CA LEU A 193 1.61 9.39 -7.14
C LEU A 193 1.47 10.86 -7.55
N SER A 194 1.59 11.80 -6.62
CA SER A 194 1.41 13.23 -6.88
C SER A 194 2.21 13.75 -8.07
N PRO A 195 3.53 13.41 -8.26
CA PRO A 195 4.27 13.80 -9.45
C PRO A 195 3.76 13.13 -10.73
N VAL A 196 3.32 11.87 -10.65
CA VAL A 196 2.75 11.15 -11.79
C VAL A 196 1.43 11.78 -12.22
N LEU A 197 0.61 12.20 -11.26
CA LEU A 197 -0.65 12.91 -11.49
C LEU A 197 -0.45 14.37 -11.94
N GLY A 198 0.79 14.86 -12.04
CA GLY A 198 1.12 16.20 -12.46
C GLY A 198 0.80 17.30 -11.44
N ASN A 199 0.71 16.96 -10.16
CA ASN A 199 0.55 17.94 -9.09
C ASN A 199 1.84 18.75 -8.85
N THR A 200 1.70 20.01 -8.47
CA THR A 200 2.82 20.90 -8.19
C THR A 200 3.59 20.49 -6.95
N LEU A 201 2.89 20.04 -5.93
CA LEU A 201 3.49 19.55 -4.68
C LEU A 201 2.58 18.51 -4.01
N SER A 202 3.17 17.74 -3.08
CA SER A 202 2.47 16.84 -2.17
C SER A 202 2.94 17.07 -0.74
N PHE A 203 2.23 16.43 0.20
CA PHE A 203 2.48 16.56 1.62
C PHE A 203 2.90 15.23 2.25
N CYS A 204 3.85 15.29 3.17
CA CYS A 204 4.22 14.23 4.09
C CYS A 204 4.09 14.72 5.54
N SER A 205 3.99 13.80 6.50
CA SER A 205 3.92 14.16 7.92
C SER A 205 4.63 13.11 8.76
N GLN A 206 5.18 13.51 9.90
CA GLN A 206 5.88 12.61 10.82
C GLN A 206 4.94 11.99 11.87
N ASN A 207 3.77 12.57 12.09
CA ASN A 207 2.81 12.13 13.10
C ASN A 207 1.74 11.22 12.50
N SER A 208 1.89 9.90 12.73
CA SER A 208 0.82 8.91 12.53
C SER A 208 -0.37 9.08 13.50
N ALA A 209 -0.28 10.00 14.47
CA ALA A 209 -1.30 10.23 15.50
C ALA A 209 -2.54 10.98 14.97
N GLU A 210 -2.45 11.68 13.86
CA GLU A 210 -3.60 12.30 13.20
C GLU A 210 -4.27 11.26 12.30
N ARG A 211 -5.21 10.52 12.86
CA ARG A 211 -5.96 9.41 12.21
C ARG A 211 -6.66 9.77 10.88
N VAL A 212 -6.79 11.03 10.57
CA VAL A 212 -7.44 11.50 9.32
C VAL A 212 -6.42 11.68 8.19
N GLU A 213 -5.18 11.97 8.51
CA GLU A 213 -4.07 12.05 7.57
C GLU A 213 -3.22 10.78 7.72
N ALA A 214 -3.51 9.71 6.99
CA ALA A 214 -2.55 8.62 6.82
C ALA A 214 -1.27 9.21 6.20
N GLY A 215 -0.47 9.86 7.06
CA GLY A 215 0.75 10.54 6.70
C GLY A 215 1.83 9.52 6.36
N VAL A 216 2.55 9.77 5.29
CA VAL A 216 3.80 9.06 5.02
C VAL A 216 4.92 9.94 5.54
N ASP A 217 5.83 9.38 6.31
CA ASP A 217 6.98 10.15 6.78
C ASP A 217 7.92 10.53 5.61
N PRO A 218 8.66 11.64 5.73
CA PRO A 218 9.51 12.15 4.65
C PRO A 218 10.54 11.14 4.14
N ARG A 219 11.13 10.36 5.05
CA ARG A 219 12.15 9.37 4.71
C ARG A 219 11.57 8.21 3.90
N THR A 220 10.42 7.67 4.32
CA THR A 220 9.69 6.62 3.58
C THR A 220 9.30 7.11 2.18
N MET A 221 8.86 8.37 2.02
CA MET A 221 8.57 8.93 0.70
C MET A 221 9.79 8.87 -0.22
N GLN A 222 10.98 9.18 0.28
CA GLN A 222 12.20 9.21 -0.53
C GLN A 222 12.88 7.86 -0.66
N GLU A 223 13.05 7.11 0.42
CA GLU A 223 13.79 5.85 0.40
C GLU A 223 12.98 4.70 -0.19
N LEU A 224 11.69 4.57 0.19
CA LEU A 224 10.85 3.49 -0.27
C LEU A 224 10.22 3.77 -1.63
N TYR A 225 9.64 4.96 -1.79
CA TYR A 225 8.89 5.32 -3.00
C TYR A 225 9.71 6.14 -4.01
N ARG A 226 10.93 6.58 -3.65
CA ARG A 226 11.81 7.37 -4.52
C ARG A 226 11.11 8.62 -5.08
N TYR A 227 10.31 9.28 -4.25
CA TYR A 227 9.38 10.34 -4.64
C TYR A 227 10.01 11.40 -5.54
N SER A 228 11.24 11.84 -5.25
CA SER A 228 11.96 12.87 -6.03
C SER A 228 12.29 12.47 -7.47
N THR A 229 12.26 11.16 -7.79
CA THR A 229 12.52 10.64 -9.15
C THR A 229 11.25 10.42 -9.95
N LEU A 230 10.08 10.45 -9.31
CA LEU A 230 8.80 10.22 -9.96
C LEU A 230 8.42 11.38 -10.88
N ASN A 231 7.82 11.08 -12.00
CA ASN A 231 7.35 12.02 -13.00
C ASN A 231 6.14 11.45 -13.76
N GLN A 232 5.56 12.20 -14.70
CA GLN A 232 4.36 11.81 -15.43
C GLN A 232 4.54 10.57 -16.32
N SER A 233 5.78 10.16 -16.62
CA SER A 233 6.07 8.93 -17.38
C SER A 233 6.40 7.73 -16.48
N THR A 234 6.34 7.88 -15.16
CA THR A 234 6.60 6.77 -14.22
C THR A 234 5.48 5.73 -14.29
N ALA A 235 5.84 4.47 -14.58
CA ALA A 235 4.91 3.36 -14.58
C ALA A 235 4.45 3.02 -13.15
N ILE A 236 3.15 2.76 -12.98
CA ILE A 236 2.55 2.48 -11.67
C ILE A 236 2.25 1.00 -11.56
N TYR A 237 2.83 0.34 -10.57
CA TYR A 237 2.48 -1.02 -10.16
C TYR A 237 1.77 -0.98 -8.81
N ALA A 238 0.90 -1.96 -8.54
CA ALA A 238 0.10 -1.92 -7.33
C ALA A 238 -0.01 -3.28 -6.62
N VAL A 239 -0.24 -3.24 -5.32
CA VAL A 239 -0.89 -4.33 -4.59
C VAL A 239 -2.27 -3.88 -4.17
N ILE A 240 -3.28 -4.72 -4.42
CA ILE A 240 -4.67 -4.47 -4.02
C ILE A 240 -5.15 -5.46 -2.98
N GLY A 241 -5.94 -4.96 -2.03
CA GLY A 241 -6.54 -5.73 -0.94
C GLY A 241 -7.40 -4.85 -0.04
N ASN A 242 -8.00 -5.46 1.00
CA ASN A 242 -8.77 -4.72 2.00
C ASN A 242 -8.80 -5.48 3.34
N PRO A 243 -8.07 -5.02 4.36
CA PRO A 243 -7.11 -3.91 4.39
C PRO A 243 -5.79 -4.23 3.65
N ILE A 244 -4.99 -3.19 3.30
CA ILE A 244 -3.76 -3.37 2.51
C ILE A 244 -2.55 -2.56 3.00
N MET A 245 -2.76 -1.53 3.83
CA MET A 245 -1.74 -0.55 4.18
C MET A 245 -0.48 -1.11 4.88
N HIS A 246 -0.58 -2.30 5.48
CA HIS A 246 0.53 -3.01 6.13
C HIS A 246 1.25 -4.01 5.22
N SER A 247 0.95 -4.00 3.91
CA SER A 247 1.60 -4.88 2.93
C SER A 247 3.11 -4.64 2.85
N ARG A 248 3.88 -5.72 2.85
CA ARG A 248 5.34 -5.69 2.68
C ARG A 248 5.78 -5.60 1.21
N SER A 249 4.84 -5.75 0.27
CA SER A 249 5.13 -5.77 -1.18
C SER A 249 5.80 -4.50 -1.69
N PRO A 250 5.45 -3.26 -1.27
CA PRO A 250 6.19 -2.06 -1.68
C PRO A 250 7.67 -2.11 -1.30
N ALA A 251 7.99 -2.57 -0.08
CA ALA A 251 9.39 -2.72 0.38
C ALA A 251 10.15 -3.81 -0.38
N TYR A 252 9.46 -4.77 -0.97
CA TYR A 252 10.05 -5.81 -1.81
C TYR A 252 10.29 -5.34 -3.25
N HIS A 253 9.29 -4.71 -3.89
CA HIS A 253 9.31 -4.40 -5.32
C HIS A 253 10.04 -3.09 -5.65
N ASN A 254 9.84 -2.01 -4.89
CA ASN A 254 10.45 -0.71 -5.21
C ASN A 254 11.98 -0.74 -5.30
N PRO A 255 12.73 -1.36 -4.36
CA PRO A 255 14.18 -1.50 -4.50
C PRO A 255 14.60 -2.31 -5.73
N ARG A 256 13.81 -3.34 -6.11
CA ARG A 256 14.08 -4.16 -7.30
C ARG A 256 13.84 -3.42 -8.59
N PHE A 257 12.79 -2.60 -8.67
CA PHE A 257 12.57 -1.71 -9.80
C PHE A 257 13.72 -0.71 -9.95
N ALA A 258 14.18 -0.14 -8.83
CA ALA A 258 15.34 0.74 -8.82
C ALA A 258 16.61 0.04 -9.34
N ALA A 259 16.90 -1.16 -8.83
CA ALA A 259 18.06 -1.96 -9.25
C ALA A 259 18.00 -2.38 -10.74
N ALA A 260 16.77 -2.57 -11.27
CA ALA A 260 16.54 -2.86 -12.69
C ALA A 260 16.52 -1.61 -13.60
N GLY A 261 16.77 -0.41 -13.05
CA GLY A 261 16.75 0.86 -13.79
C GLY A 261 15.38 1.28 -14.31
N MET A 262 14.29 0.73 -13.75
CA MET A 262 12.93 1.06 -14.16
C MET A 262 12.49 2.43 -13.63
N ASN A 263 11.90 3.24 -14.50
CA ASN A 263 11.11 4.40 -14.06
C ASN A 263 9.72 3.92 -13.66
N ALA A 264 9.64 3.33 -12.48
CA ALA A 264 8.42 2.71 -11.97
C ALA A 264 8.30 2.86 -10.46
N VAL A 265 7.06 2.85 -9.96
CA VAL A 265 6.73 2.86 -8.53
C VAL A 265 5.67 1.81 -8.22
N TYR A 266 5.83 1.14 -7.09
CA TYR A 266 4.90 0.14 -6.59
C TYR A 266 4.20 0.66 -5.34
N VAL A 267 2.86 0.71 -5.37
CA VAL A 267 2.04 1.33 -4.33
C VAL A 267 0.94 0.40 -3.80
N PRO A 268 0.57 0.46 -2.51
CA PRO A 268 -0.61 -0.20 -2.00
C PRO A 268 -1.85 0.61 -2.37
N ILE A 269 -2.90 -0.06 -2.83
CA ILE A 269 -4.22 0.54 -3.12
C ILE A 269 -5.28 -0.25 -2.37
N ARG A 270 -5.96 0.40 -1.41
CA ARG A 270 -7.12 -0.18 -0.75
C ARG A 270 -8.29 -0.22 -1.74
N VAL A 271 -8.91 -1.40 -1.89
CA VAL A 271 -9.98 -1.64 -2.85
C VAL A 271 -11.20 -2.21 -2.13
N ASP A 272 -12.36 -1.60 -2.32
CA ASP A 272 -13.67 -2.12 -1.91
C ASP A 272 -14.48 -2.64 -3.11
N SER A 273 -14.19 -2.13 -4.31
CA SER A 273 -14.85 -2.51 -5.56
C SER A 273 -13.82 -2.82 -6.65
N VAL A 274 -13.77 -4.09 -7.06
CA VAL A 274 -12.86 -4.55 -8.12
C VAL A 274 -13.17 -3.89 -9.47
N SER A 275 -14.47 -3.66 -9.80
CA SER A 275 -14.85 -2.94 -11.02
C SER A 275 -14.28 -1.52 -11.02
N SER A 276 -14.48 -0.77 -9.91
CA SER A 276 -13.91 0.58 -9.79
C SER A 276 -12.39 0.59 -9.82
N PHE A 277 -11.75 -0.49 -9.34
CA PHE A 277 -10.30 -0.63 -9.44
C PHE A 277 -9.84 -0.81 -10.89
N PHE A 278 -10.51 -1.63 -11.71
CA PHE A 278 -10.12 -1.78 -13.12
C PHE A 278 -10.34 -0.48 -13.91
N ASP A 279 -11.38 0.30 -13.58
CA ASP A 279 -11.54 1.65 -14.13
C ASP A 279 -10.36 2.56 -13.72
N LEU A 280 -9.94 2.51 -12.46
CA LEU A 280 -8.77 3.25 -11.95
C LEU A 280 -7.47 2.78 -12.62
N ALA A 281 -7.30 1.46 -12.78
CA ALA A 281 -6.15 0.87 -13.43
C ALA A 281 -6.04 1.27 -14.91
N GLY A 282 -7.18 1.43 -15.59
CA GLY A 282 -7.25 1.98 -16.94
C GLY A 282 -6.81 3.44 -17.01
N GLU A 283 -7.30 4.30 -16.11
CA GLU A 283 -6.93 5.74 -16.05
C GLU A 283 -5.44 5.94 -15.71
N LEU A 284 -4.87 5.11 -14.86
CA LEU A 284 -3.46 5.17 -14.45
C LEU A 284 -2.53 4.32 -15.34
N ASP A 285 -3.08 3.64 -16.32
CA ASP A 285 -2.34 2.72 -17.22
C ASP A 285 -1.47 1.70 -16.45
N ILE A 286 -2.02 1.07 -15.42
CA ILE A 286 -1.29 0.14 -14.53
C ILE A 286 -0.90 -1.13 -15.28
N PRO A 287 0.41 -1.44 -15.46
CA PRO A 287 0.87 -2.61 -16.20
C PRO A 287 0.93 -3.90 -15.36
N GLY A 288 0.90 -3.82 -14.04
CA GLY A 288 1.00 -4.99 -13.19
C GLY A 288 0.43 -4.79 -11.80
N VAL A 289 -0.22 -5.83 -11.28
CA VAL A 289 -0.94 -5.78 -10.00
C VAL A 289 -0.72 -7.09 -9.24
N SER A 290 -0.33 -6.98 -7.97
CA SER A 290 -0.45 -8.07 -7.02
C SER A 290 -1.81 -8.01 -6.34
N VAL A 291 -2.46 -9.15 -6.20
CA VAL A 291 -3.81 -9.26 -5.62
C VAL A 291 -3.76 -10.08 -4.33
N THR A 292 -4.31 -9.54 -3.25
CA THR A 292 -4.47 -10.27 -1.99
C THR A 292 -5.91 -10.25 -1.50
N ILE A 293 -6.13 -10.76 -0.29
CA ILE A 293 -7.46 -10.84 0.35
C ILE A 293 -8.16 -9.47 0.34
N PRO A 294 -9.46 -9.43 -0.02
CA PRO A 294 -10.34 -10.56 -0.36
C PRO A 294 -10.50 -10.79 -1.88
N HIS A 295 -9.65 -10.20 -2.73
CA HIS A 295 -9.95 -9.99 -4.15
C HIS A 295 -9.43 -11.07 -5.12
N LYS A 296 -8.68 -12.07 -4.64
CA LYS A 296 -8.04 -13.09 -5.50
C LYS A 296 -9.01 -13.84 -6.42
N GLU A 297 -10.24 -14.04 -6.00
CA GLU A 297 -11.30 -14.68 -6.79
C GLU A 297 -12.06 -13.65 -7.62
N SER A 298 -12.41 -12.52 -7.02
CA SER A 298 -13.27 -11.49 -7.64
C SER A 298 -12.63 -10.72 -8.79
N VAL A 299 -11.31 -10.79 -8.97
CA VAL A 299 -10.61 -10.19 -10.11
C VAL A 299 -10.72 -11.02 -11.38
N ILE A 300 -10.94 -12.34 -11.28
CA ILE A 300 -10.93 -13.28 -12.42
C ILE A 300 -11.88 -12.87 -13.56
N PRO A 301 -13.13 -12.43 -13.29
CA PRO A 301 -14.05 -12.01 -14.35
C PRO A 301 -13.60 -10.80 -15.18
N PHE A 302 -12.60 -10.05 -14.68
CA PHE A 302 -12.06 -8.85 -15.35
C PHE A 302 -10.80 -9.15 -16.18
N LEU A 303 -10.33 -10.40 -16.16
CA LEU A 303 -9.15 -10.83 -16.89
C LEU A 303 -9.54 -11.39 -18.24
N LYS A 304 -8.76 -11.05 -19.27
CA LYS A 304 -8.96 -11.57 -20.63
C LYS A 304 -8.50 -13.03 -20.74
N GLU A 305 -7.42 -13.36 -20.03
CA GLU A 305 -6.81 -14.67 -20.02
C GLU A 305 -6.34 -15.03 -18.63
N ILE A 306 -6.48 -16.28 -18.27
CA ILE A 306 -5.95 -16.87 -17.02
C ILE A 306 -5.20 -18.15 -17.37
N ASP A 307 -4.13 -18.42 -16.65
CA ASP A 307 -3.36 -19.65 -16.82
C ASP A 307 -3.98 -20.85 -16.05
N GLU A 308 -3.37 -22.02 -16.22
CA GLU A 308 -3.82 -23.25 -15.58
C GLU A 308 -3.79 -23.13 -14.03
N SER A 309 -2.83 -22.39 -13.48
CA SER A 309 -2.72 -22.20 -12.04
C SER A 309 -3.94 -21.46 -11.46
N VAL A 310 -4.40 -20.42 -12.12
CA VAL A 310 -5.62 -19.68 -11.72
C VAL A 310 -6.85 -20.54 -11.92
N THR A 311 -6.93 -21.29 -13.02
CA THR A 311 -8.06 -22.18 -13.31
C THR A 311 -8.19 -23.27 -12.25
N ALA A 312 -7.08 -23.91 -11.86
CA ALA A 312 -7.06 -24.98 -10.87
C ALA A 312 -7.30 -24.46 -9.45
N VAL A 313 -6.65 -23.38 -9.07
CA VAL A 313 -6.73 -22.81 -7.71
C VAL A 313 -8.03 -22.03 -7.49
N GLY A 314 -8.64 -21.48 -8.56
CA GLY A 314 -9.79 -20.59 -8.47
C GLY A 314 -9.43 -19.21 -7.90
N ALA A 315 -8.14 -18.82 -7.92
CA ALA A 315 -7.67 -17.57 -7.35
C ALA A 315 -6.49 -17.01 -8.15
N CYS A 316 -6.48 -15.70 -8.40
CA CYS A 316 -5.42 -14.97 -9.08
C CYS A 316 -4.73 -14.04 -8.08
N ASN A 317 -3.40 -14.16 -7.90
CA ASN A 317 -2.62 -13.26 -7.05
C ASN A 317 -1.75 -12.28 -7.83
N THR A 318 -1.62 -12.46 -9.15
CA THR A 318 -0.75 -11.65 -10.01
C THR A 318 -1.43 -11.37 -11.34
N ILE A 319 -1.47 -10.10 -11.71
CA ILE A 319 -2.06 -9.63 -12.97
C ILE A 319 -0.99 -8.84 -13.71
N VAL A 320 -0.83 -9.09 -15.00
CA VAL A 320 -0.03 -8.26 -15.91
C VAL A 320 -0.87 -7.84 -17.09
N ARG A 321 -0.58 -6.65 -17.64
CA ARG A 321 -1.27 -6.12 -18.81
C ARG A 321 -0.37 -6.17 -20.02
N ASP A 322 -0.89 -6.69 -21.11
CA ASP A 322 -0.33 -6.59 -22.46
C ASP A 322 -1.23 -5.77 -23.38
N GLU A 323 -0.96 -5.83 -24.68
CA GLU A 323 -1.74 -5.12 -25.72
C GLU A 323 -3.19 -5.62 -25.80
N GLU A 324 -3.45 -6.86 -25.43
CA GLU A 324 -4.76 -7.48 -25.52
C GLU A 324 -5.62 -7.29 -24.26
N GLY A 325 -5.01 -6.97 -23.12
CA GLY A 325 -5.71 -6.74 -21.86
C GLY A 325 -4.97 -7.30 -20.63
N TYR A 326 -5.71 -7.55 -19.57
CA TYR A 326 -5.15 -8.09 -18.33
C TYR A 326 -5.13 -9.62 -18.34
N ARG A 327 -3.97 -10.21 -18.02
CA ARG A 327 -3.75 -11.65 -17.85
C ARG A 327 -3.44 -11.99 -16.41
N GLY A 328 -4.00 -13.09 -15.92
CA GLY A 328 -3.86 -13.53 -14.53
C GLY A 328 -3.08 -14.82 -14.39
N THR A 329 -2.24 -14.86 -13.34
CA THR A 329 -1.52 -16.06 -12.88
C THR A 329 -1.57 -16.18 -11.37
N ASN A 330 -1.22 -17.35 -10.83
CA ASN A 330 -1.11 -17.57 -9.40
C ASN A 330 0.33 -17.95 -9.01
N THR A 331 1.14 -16.95 -8.67
CA THR A 331 2.53 -17.14 -8.26
C THR A 331 2.69 -17.74 -6.86
N ASP A 332 1.62 -17.88 -6.06
CA ASP A 332 1.67 -18.59 -4.77
C ASP A 332 2.01 -20.07 -4.96
N VAL A 333 1.59 -20.67 -6.08
CA VAL A 333 1.86 -22.07 -6.44
C VAL A 333 3.36 -22.34 -6.51
N ASP A 334 4.06 -21.61 -7.36
CA ASP A 334 5.50 -21.79 -7.54
C ASP A 334 6.32 -21.16 -6.41
N GLY A 335 5.78 -20.10 -5.77
CA GLY A 335 6.36 -19.51 -4.56
C GLY A 335 6.42 -20.48 -3.39
N PHE A 336 5.36 -21.31 -3.22
CA PHE A 336 5.35 -22.40 -2.26
C PHE A 336 6.28 -23.55 -2.69
N LEU A 337 6.21 -23.93 -3.95
CA LEU A 337 6.92 -25.13 -4.44
C LEU A 337 8.43 -24.95 -4.44
N THR A 338 8.95 -23.78 -4.80
CA THR A 338 10.39 -23.56 -4.98
C THR A 338 11.23 -23.90 -3.72
N PRO A 339 10.95 -23.36 -2.52
CA PRO A 339 11.71 -23.72 -1.33
C PRO A 339 11.51 -25.18 -0.93
N LEU A 340 10.35 -25.76 -1.15
CA LEU A 340 10.06 -27.15 -0.87
C LEU A 340 10.87 -28.08 -1.79
N ALA A 341 10.83 -27.86 -3.10
CA ALA A 341 11.56 -28.65 -4.08
C ALA A 341 13.07 -28.61 -3.87
N ASN A 342 13.62 -27.45 -3.48
CA ASN A 342 15.04 -27.28 -3.15
C ASN A 342 15.47 -28.15 -1.96
N ARG A 343 14.61 -28.34 -0.96
CA ARG A 343 14.89 -29.23 0.17
C ARG A 343 14.69 -30.70 -0.21
N ALA A 344 13.60 -31.00 -0.89
CA ALA A 344 13.28 -32.34 -1.34
C ALA A 344 14.37 -32.94 -2.23
N SER A 345 14.93 -32.19 -3.17
CA SER A 345 16.01 -32.66 -4.07
C SER A 345 17.30 -33.01 -3.33
N LYS A 346 17.60 -32.35 -2.22
CA LYS A 346 18.75 -32.65 -1.36
C LYS A 346 18.51 -33.87 -0.46
N ARG A 347 17.26 -34.11 -0.10
CA ARG A 347 16.86 -35.12 0.87
C ARG A 347 16.49 -36.45 0.21
N TRP A 348 15.81 -36.42 -0.94
CA TRP A 348 15.26 -37.57 -1.62
C TRP A 348 15.75 -37.67 -3.07
N ALA A 349 16.34 -38.78 -3.45
CA ALA A 349 16.89 -38.99 -4.79
C ALA A 349 15.86 -38.79 -5.92
N GLY A 350 14.57 -39.05 -5.66
CA GLY A 350 13.46 -38.84 -6.59
C GLY A 350 12.74 -37.51 -6.44
N GLY A 351 13.23 -36.61 -5.59
CA GLY A 351 12.55 -35.33 -5.29
C GLY A 351 11.19 -35.52 -4.60
N LEU A 352 10.19 -34.81 -5.06
CA LEU A 352 8.84 -34.80 -4.46
C LEU A 352 7.94 -35.96 -4.94
N ALA A 353 8.15 -36.47 -6.14
CA ALA A 353 7.28 -37.47 -6.75
C ALA A 353 7.11 -38.74 -5.89
N GLY A 354 5.88 -39.19 -5.69
CA GLY A 354 5.53 -40.35 -4.89
C GLY A 354 5.60 -40.13 -3.37
N ARG A 355 5.99 -38.94 -2.88
CA ARG A 355 5.97 -38.62 -1.44
C ARG A 355 4.54 -38.44 -0.94
N ALA A 356 4.38 -38.53 0.38
CA ALA A 356 3.09 -38.38 1.05
C ALA A 356 3.10 -37.08 1.87
N ALA A 357 2.11 -36.22 1.63
CA ALA A 357 2.00 -34.91 2.29
C ALA A 357 0.66 -34.75 3.00
N THR A 358 0.68 -34.16 4.19
CA THR A 358 -0.51 -33.65 4.85
C THR A 358 -0.59 -32.13 4.73
N VAL A 359 -1.72 -31.63 4.23
CA VAL A 359 -2.05 -30.20 4.21
C VAL A 359 -3.09 -29.91 5.28
N ILE A 360 -2.72 -29.08 6.25
CA ILE A 360 -3.59 -28.66 7.34
C ILE A 360 -4.28 -27.37 6.94
N GLY A 361 -5.61 -27.43 6.72
CA GLY A 361 -6.43 -26.31 6.26
C GLY A 361 -7.06 -26.57 4.88
N ALA A 362 -8.22 -25.94 4.65
CA ALA A 362 -8.98 -26.01 3.42
C ALA A 362 -9.49 -24.61 3.02
N GLY A 363 -8.60 -23.60 3.06
CA GLY A 363 -8.85 -22.22 2.67
C GLY A 363 -8.26 -21.86 1.31
N GLY A 364 -8.28 -20.57 0.94
CA GLY A 364 -7.76 -20.11 -0.35
C GLY A 364 -6.27 -20.42 -0.56
N ALA A 365 -5.43 -20.27 0.47
CA ALA A 365 -4.01 -20.60 0.36
C ALA A 365 -3.74 -22.11 0.23
N SER A 366 -4.55 -22.96 0.88
CA SER A 366 -4.40 -24.41 0.78
C SER A 366 -4.62 -24.92 -0.64
N ARG A 367 -5.49 -24.32 -1.43
CA ARG A 367 -5.73 -24.69 -2.83
C ARG A 367 -4.45 -24.59 -3.67
N ALA A 368 -3.71 -23.48 -3.53
CA ALA A 368 -2.43 -23.29 -4.22
C ALA A 368 -1.38 -24.33 -3.78
N VAL A 369 -1.32 -24.60 -2.47
CA VAL A 369 -0.42 -25.62 -1.88
C VAL A 369 -0.77 -27.02 -2.37
N ILE A 370 -2.03 -27.41 -2.32
CA ILE A 370 -2.49 -28.74 -2.78
C ILE A 370 -2.22 -28.90 -4.28
N TYR A 371 -2.59 -27.89 -5.09
CA TYR A 371 -2.34 -27.92 -6.53
C TYR A 371 -0.83 -28.03 -6.84
N ALA A 372 0.03 -27.28 -6.14
CA ALA A 372 1.47 -27.38 -6.30
C ALA A 372 2.00 -28.78 -6.01
N LEU A 373 1.54 -29.42 -4.92
CA LEU A 373 1.95 -30.75 -4.51
C LEU A 373 1.50 -31.83 -5.50
N ILE A 374 0.23 -31.83 -5.90
CA ILE A 374 -0.29 -32.85 -6.83
C ILE A 374 0.31 -32.74 -8.23
N ARG A 375 0.65 -31.52 -8.68
CA ARG A 375 1.36 -31.26 -9.93
C ARG A 375 2.72 -31.98 -9.96
N GLU A 376 3.39 -32.02 -8.81
CA GLU A 376 4.69 -32.72 -8.64
C GLU A 376 4.54 -34.22 -8.30
N GLY A 377 3.34 -34.79 -8.36
CA GLY A 377 3.09 -36.20 -8.10
C GLY A 377 3.14 -36.59 -6.62
N VAL A 378 2.89 -35.65 -5.71
CA VAL A 378 2.81 -35.91 -4.25
C VAL A 378 1.41 -36.40 -3.89
N ASN A 379 1.34 -37.48 -3.12
CA ASN A 379 0.08 -38.00 -2.54
C ASN A 379 -0.34 -37.13 -1.38
N VAL A 380 -1.50 -36.47 -1.47
CA VAL A 380 -1.91 -35.43 -0.52
C VAL A 380 -3.11 -35.88 0.32
N CYS A 381 -3.00 -35.71 1.62
CA CYS A 381 -4.11 -35.77 2.56
C CYS A 381 -4.46 -34.36 3.05
N VAL A 382 -5.69 -33.91 2.87
CA VAL A 382 -6.18 -32.61 3.34
C VAL A 382 -6.93 -32.82 4.67
N LEU A 383 -6.40 -32.21 5.74
CA LEU A 383 -7.03 -32.25 7.05
C LEU A 383 -7.57 -30.86 7.43
N ASN A 384 -8.85 -30.83 7.80
CA ASN A 384 -9.47 -29.57 8.22
C ASN A 384 -10.43 -29.77 9.39
N ARG A 385 -10.57 -28.76 10.25
CA ARG A 385 -11.54 -28.78 11.36
C ARG A 385 -12.97 -29.00 10.86
N THR A 386 -13.34 -28.40 9.74
CA THR A 386 -14.61 -28.60 9.04
C THR A 386 -14.36 -29.60 7.89
N GLU A 387 -14.72 -30.83 8.08
CA GLU A 387 -14.47 -31.97 7.16
C GLU A 387 -15.03 -31.71 5.75
N SER A 388 -16.25 -31.18 5.66
CA SER A 388 -16.88 -30.87 4.38
C SER A 388 -16.07 -29.92 3.51
N ARG A 389 -15.28 -28.97 4.09
CA ARG A 389 -14.38 -28.09 3.36
C ARG A 389 -13.17 -28.85 2.82
N ALA A 390 -12.59 -29.76 3.60
CA ALA A 390 -11.49 -30.61 3.14
C ALA A 390 -11.93 -31.45 1.94
N ARG A 391 -13.10 -32.08 2.07
CA ARG A 391 -13.74 -32.85 0.99
C ARG A 391 -13.95 -32.03 -0.26
N ALA A 392 -14.56 -30.84 -0.15
CA ALA A 392 -14.86 -29.98 -1.30
C ALA A 392 -13.60 -29.59 -2.07
N VAL A 393 -12.55 -29.13 -1.37
CA VAL A 393 -11.27 -28.77 -1.99
C VAL A 393 -10.61 -29.97 -2.68
N THR A 394 -10.68 -31.16 -2.06
CA THR A 394 -10.15 -32.40 -2.63
C THR A 394 -10.91 -32.81 -3.91
N GLU A 395 -12.25 -32.75 -3.89
CA GLU A 395 -13.09 -33.06 -5.05
C GLU A 395 -12.84 -32.07 -6.21
N GLU A 396 -12.72 -30.77 -5.92
CA GLU A 396 -12.44 -29.73 -6.91
C GLU A 396 -11.05 -29.88 -7.58
N LEU A 397 -10.03 -30.27 -6.81
CA LEU A 397 -8.65 -30.42 -7.33
C LEU A 397 -8.36 -31.82 -7.89
N SER A 398 -9.24 -32.80 -7.67
CA SER A 398 -9.10 -34.17 -8.17
C SER A 398 -8.80 -34.29 -9.68
N PRO A 399 -9.38 -33.49 -10.59
CA PRO A 399 -9.05 -33.55 -12.02
C PRO A 399 -7.60 -33.26 -12.36
N TYR A 400 -6.88 -32.55 -11.47
CA TYR A 400 -5.47 -32.19 -11.65
C TYR A 400 -4.50 -33.20 -11.06
N ALA A 401 -4.98 -34.19 -10.28
CA ALA A 401 -4.16 -35.20 -9.60
C ALA A 401 -3.85 -36.39 -10.52
N ARG A 402 -3.22 -36.13 -11.67
CA ARG A 402 -2.98 -37.17 -12.71
C ARG A 402 -2.12 -38.34 -12.24
N ASN A 403 -1.08 -38.04 -11.43
CA ASN A 403 -0.10 -39.03 -10.93
C ASN A 403 0.01 -39.01 -9.40
N ALA A 404 -1.02 -38.57 -8.70
CA ALA A 404 -1.07 -38.41 -7.27
C ALA A 404 -2.43 -38.85 -6.72
N SER A 405 -2.48 -39.27 -5.47
CA SER A 405 -3.74 -39.50 -4.76
C SER A 405 -4.12 -38.27 -3.92
N LEU A 406 -5.43 -38.03 -3.84
CA LEU A 406 -6.00 -37.03 -2.95
C LEU A 406 -6.93 -37.70 -1.97
N THR A 407 -6.72 -37.46 -0.67
CA THR A 407 -7.58 -37.92 0.41
C THR A 407 -7.92 -36.77 1.34
N TRP A 408 -8.92 -36.94 2.17
CA TRP A 408 -9.34 -35.89 3.11
C TRP A 408 -9.80 -36.52 4.42
N GLY A 409 -9.78 -35.72 5.49
CA GLY A 409 -10.26 -36.14 6.80
C GLY A 409 -10.50 -34.97 7.75
N LYS A 410 -11.09 -35.31 8.89
CA LYS A 410 -11.34 -34.34 9.95
C LYS A 410 -10.11 -34.23 10.86
N LEU A 411 -9.61 -33.04 11.02
CA LEU A 411 -8.50 -32.73 11.93
C LEU A 411 -8.93 -33.00 13.41
N GLY A 412 -8.04 -33.62 14.20
CA GLY A 412 -8.27 -33.86 15.62
C GLY A 412 -9.19 -35.04 15.92
N GLN A 413 -9.47 -35.90 14.95
CA GLN A 413 -10.19 -37.18 15.14
C GLN A 413 -9.23 -38.36 14.92
N PRO A 414 -9.51 -39.56 15.49
CA PRO A 414 -8.63 -40.73 15.35
C PRO A 414 -8.31 -41.09 13.89
N GLU A 415 -9.31 -41.03 13.01
CA GLU A 415 -9.14 -41.29 11.57
C GLU A 415 -8.23 -40.25 10.92
N GLY A 416 -8.39 -38.94 11.25
CA GLY A 416 -7.53 -37.87 10.78
C GLY A 416 -6.09 -38.01 11.29
N ASN A 417 -5.89 -38.43 12.51
CA ASN A 417 -4.56 -38.69 13.08
C ASN A 417 -3.87 -39.89 12.40
N CYS A 418 -4.64 -40.93 12.05
CA CYS A 418 -4.13 -42.04 11.27
C CYS A 418 -3.70 -41.61 9.87
N LEU A 419 -4.50 -40.80 9.19
CA LEU A 419 -4.17 -40.21 7.88
C LEU A 419 -2.93 -39.37 7.96
N LEU A 420 -2.82 -38.51 8.97
CA LEU A 420 -1.63 -37.66 9.20
C LEU A 420 -0.35 -38.52 9.36
N SER A 421 -0.40 -39.58 10.13
CA SER A 421 0.73 -40.49 10.31
C SER A 421 1.11 -41.24 9.03
N GLY A 422 0.12 -41.54 8.16
CA GLY A 422 0.34 -42.18 6.86
C GLY A 422 0.81 -41.21 5.76
N HIS A 423 0.74 -39.89 5.98
CA HIS A 423 1.09 -38.86 5.00
C HIS A 423 2.05 -37.81 5.62
N SER A 424 3.12 -38.26 6.26
CA SER A 424 3.99 -37.42 7.09
C SER A 424 5.36 -37.11 6.49
N ASP A 425 5.68 -37.53 5.26
CA ASP A 425 6.94 -37.10 4.63
C ASP A 425 7.03 -35.53 4.61
N ILE A 426 5.89 -34.89 4.31
CA ILE A 426 5.74 -33.44 4.26
C ILE A 426 4.49 -33.04 5.05
N ILE A 427 4.62 -32.08 5.96
CA ILE A 427 3.48 -31.53 6.71
C ILE A 427 3.41 -30.03 6.46
N VAL A 428 2.30 -29.55 5.88
CA VAL A 428 2.12 -28.15 5.51
C VAL A 428 0.96 -27.53 6.30
N GLN A 429 1.26 -26.49 7.06
CA GLN A 429 0.29 -25.66 7.76
C GLN A 429 -0.16 -24.51 6.85
N THR A 430 -1.47 -24.41 6.58
CA THR A 430 -2.05 -23.39 5.70
C THR A 430 -3.20 -22.59 6.35
N THR A 431 -3.38 -22.74 7.67
CA THR A 431 -4.39 -21.99 8.44
C THR A 431 -3.77 -20.72 9.06
N SER A 432 -4.59 -19.92 9.72
CA SER A 432 -4.13 -18.77 10.51
C SER A 432 -3.73 -19.11 11.95
N VAL A 433 -3.70 -20.40 12.33
CA VAL A 433 -3.30 -20.82 13.68
C VAL A 433 -1.82 -20.53 13.88
N GLY A 434 -1.47 -19.87 15.00
CA GLY A 434 -0.10 -19.44 15.28
C GLY A 434 0.32 -18.13 14.64
N MET A 435 -0.58 -17.48 13.89
CA MET A 435 -0.35 -16.12 13.33
C MET A 435 -0.67 -15.06 14.36
N PHE A 436 0.07 -13.95 14.37
CA PHE A 436 -0.23 -12.78 15.20
C PHE A 436 -1.71 -12.35 15.05
N PRO A 437 -2.44 -12.01 16.14
CA PRO A 437 -1.95 -11.87 17.53
C PRO A 437 -1.90 -13.20 18.35
N ASP A 438 -2.47 -14.30 17.88
CA ASP A 438 -2.52 -15.59 18.60
C ASP A 438 -1.31 -16.48 18.21
N THR A 439 -0.14 -16.12 18.70
CA THR A 439 1.14 -16.76 18.35
C THR A 439 1.42 -18.06 19.10
N ASP A 440 0.67 -18.34 20.19
CA ASP A 440 0.89 -19.51 21.04
C ASP A 440 0.12 -20.75 20.60
N SER A 441 -0.72 -20.63 19.60
CA SER A 441 -1.53 -21.70 19.08
C SER A 441 -0.75 -22.61 18.12
N ASP A 442 -1.09 -23.92 18.12
CA ASP A 442 -0.52 -24.95 17.26
C ASP A 442 -1.66 -25.73 16.58
N PRO A 443 -1.64 -25.95 15.27
CA PRO A 443 -2.72 -26.61 14.56
C PRO A 443 -2.87 -28.11 14.89
N ILE A 444 -1.75 -28.76 15.31
CA ILE A 444 -1.72 -30.22 15.63
C ILE A 444 -0.90 -30.49 16.92
N PRO A 445 -1.30 -29.94 18.09
CA PRO A 445 -0.52 -30.01 19.32
C PRO A 445 -0.28 -31.44 19.80
N GLU A 446 -1.16 -32.37 19.47
CA GLU A 446 -1.10 -33.79 19.86
C GLU A 446 -0.19 -34.65 18.96
N TYR A 447 0.19 -34.13 17.77
CA TYR A 447 1.07 -34.87 16.86
C TYR A 447 2.51 -34.88 17.37
N ARG A 448 3.12 -36.06 17.38
CA ARG A 448 4.55 -36.22 17.72
C ARG A 448 5.37 -36.26 16.44
N PHE A 449 6.23 -35.29 16.26
CA PHE A 449 7.20 -35.30 15.18
C PHE A 449 8.30 -36.36 15.43
N HIS A 450 8.77 -36.99 14.36
CA HIS A 450 9.75 -38.08 14.41
C HIS A 450 11.14 -37.67 13.90
N GLY A 451 11.30 -36.41 13.44
CA GLY A 451 12.55 -35.86 12.91
C GLY A 451 12.84 -36.17 11.44
N HIS A 452 11.97 -36.97 10.80
CA HIS A 452 12.09 -37.28 9.37
C HIS A 452 11.14 -36.47 8.50
N GLU A 453 10.23 -35.69 9.08
CA GLU A 453 9.30 -34.87 8.37
C GLU A 453 9.97 -33.60 7.80
N LEU A 454 9.50 -33.15 6.65
CA LEU A 454 9.75 -31.81 6.13
C LEU A 454 8.52 -30.95 6.46
N VAL A 455 8.69 -29.98 7.35
CA VAL A 455 7.56 -29.23 7.93
C VAL A 455 7.53 -27.80 7.40
N TYR A 456 6.43 -27.40 6.81
CA TYR A 456 6.25 -26.10 6.21
C TYR A 456 5.09 -25.34 6.85
N ASP A 457 5.31 -24.11 7.25
CA ASP A 457 4.26 -23.20 7.70
C ASP A 457 4.19 -22.00 6.79
N ILE A 458 3.02 -21.70 6.19
CA ILE A 458 2.86 -20.53 5.33
C ILE A 458 2.65 -19.24 6.14
N VAL A 459 2.48 -19.30 7.45
CA VAL A 459 2.47 -18.14 8.33
C VAL A 459 3.87 -17.50 8.33
N TYR A 460 3.94 -16.20 8.09
CA TYR A 460 5.20 -15.43 8.07
C TYR A 460 5.30 -14.37 9.18
N ASN A 461 4.25 -14.22 9.97
CA ASN A 461 4.25 -13.35 11.16
C ASN A 461 3.53 -14.04 12.34
N PRO A 462 4.29 -14.55 13.32
CA PRO A 462 5.74 -14.46 13.51
C PRO A 462 6.54 -15.27 12.47
N PRO A 463 7.86 -15.00 12.30
CA PRO A 463 8.70 -15.78 11.37
C PRO A 463 8.81 -17.25 11.73
N VAL A 464 8.83 -17.59 13.02
CA VAL A 464 8.82 -18.95 13.54
C VAL A 464 7.58 -19.11 14.43
N THR A 465 6.65 -19.94 14.00
CA THR A 465 5.46 -20.28 14.78
C THR A 465 5.78 -21.36 15.82
N ARG A 466 4.92 -21.53 16.82
CA ARG A 466 5.02 -22.62 17.80
C ARG A 466 5.07 -24.00 17.12
N PHE A 467 4.30 -24.17 16.04
CA PHE A 467 4.28 -25.38 15.22
C PHE A 467 5.68 -25.68 14.63
N LEU A 468 6.32 -24.70 13.98
CA LEU A 468 7.68 -24.87 13.42
C LEU A 468 8.74 -25.06 14.50
N SER A 469 8.66 -24.33 15.62
CA SER A 469 9.59 -24.49 16.73
C SER A 469 9.55 -25.91 17.27
N ARG A 470 8.38 -26.45 17.53
CA ARG A 470 8.18 -27.83 18.03
C ARG A 470 8.69 -28.90 17.04
N ALA A 471 8.50 -28.68 15.74
CA ALA A 471 9.03 -29.56 14.71
C ALA A 471 10.57 -29.53 14.69
N ALA A 472 11.17 -28.34 14.74
CA ALA A 472 12.62 -28.18 14.78
C ALA A 472 13.26 -28.81 16.03
N ASP A 473 12.64 -28.67 17.20
CA ASP A 473 13.09 -29.28 18.47
C ASP A 473 13.09 -30.82 18.39
N CYS A 474 12.26 -31.41 17.52
CA CYS A 474 12.25 -32.86 17.24
C CYS A 474 13.21 -33.26 16.11
N GLY A 475 14.01 -32.36 15.54
CA GLY A 475 14.97 -32.61 14.48
C GLY A 475 14.40 -32.58 13.06
N CYS A 476 13.17 -32.12 12.86
CA CYS A 476 12.59 -31.92 11.53
C CYS A 476 13.28 -30.78 10.79
N GLU A 477 13.40 -30.89 9.48
CA GLU A 477 13.74 -29.76 8.62
C GLU A 477 12.50 -28.87 8.43
N VAL A 478 12.64 -27.57 8.68
CA VAL A 478 11.50 -26.63 8.65
C VAL A 478 11.65 -25.60 7.54
N ILE A 479 10.50 -25.18 6.97
CA ILE A 479 10.42 -24.12 5.97
C ILE A 479 9.46 -23.05 6.51
N GLN A 480 9.93 -21.80 6.51
CA GLN A 480 9.18 -20.66 7.02
C GLN A 480 8.33 -20.02 5.93
N GLY A 481 7.18 -19.45 6.30
CA GLY A 481 6.28 -18.77 5.38
C GLY A 481 6.90 -17.54 4.67
N GLY A 482 7.93 -16.95 5.26
CA GLY A 482 8.72 -15.92 4.61
C GLY A 482 9.36 -16.36 3.30
N GLU A 483 9.76 -17.63 3.19
CA GLU A 483 10.35 -18.17 1.96
C GLU A 483 9.30 -18.28 0.82
N MET A 484 8.06 -18.65 1.14
CA MET A 484 6.96 -18.61 0.18
C MET A 484 6.67 -17.18 -0.28
N PHE A 485 6.62 -16.23 0.67
CA PHE A 485 6.41 -14.82 0.34
C PHE A 485 7.50 -14.30 -0.60
N GLU A 486 8.77 -14.57 -0.32
CA GLU A 486 9.89 -14.15 -1.17
C GLU A 486 9.84 -14.82 -2.55
N GLY A 487 9.54 -16.11 -2.62
CA GLY A 487 9.42 -16.87 -3.85
C GLY A 487 8.36 -16.31 -4.79
N GLN A 488 7.13 -16.13 -4.27
CA GLN A 488 6.03 -15.58 -5.07
C GLN A 488 6.29 -14.13 -5.50
N ALA A 489 6.87 -13.30 -4.61
CA ALA A 489 7.16 -11.91 -4.92
C ALA A 489 8.31 -11.77 -5.94
N LEU A 490 9.28 -12.69 -5.96
CA LEU A 490 10.32 -12.74 -6.97
C LEU A 490 9.74 -13.03 -8.36
N LEU A 491 8.85 -14.01 -8.45
CA LEU A 491 8.13 -14.34 -9.70
C LEU A 491 7.30 -13.16 -10.19
N GLN A 492 6.56 -12.50 -9.30
CA GLN A 492 5.84 -11.25 -9.61
C GLN A 492 6.79 -10.19 -10.16
N SER A 493 7.94 -9.99 -9.50
CA SER A 493 8.93 -9.00 -9.92
C SER A 493 9.45 -9.27 -11.34
N HIS A 494 9.71 -10.53 -11.69
CA HIS A 494 10.10 -10.91 -13.05
C HIS A 494 9.00 -10.64 -14.07
N LEU A 495 7.75 -10.98 -13.75
CA LEU A 495 6.60 -10.70 -14.61
C LEU A 495 6.43 -9.19 -14.86
N PHE A 496 6.55 -8.39 -13.80
CA PHE A 496 6.43 -6.94 -13.88
C PHE A 496 7.59 -6.31 -14.68
N GLN A 497 8.82 -6.78 -14.50
CA GLN A 497 9.96 -6.32 -15.28
C GLN A 497 9.84 -6.66 -16.76
N ASN A 498 9.33 -7.86 -17.08
CA ASN A 498 9.07 -8.26 -18.48
C ASN A 498 7.96 -7.39 -19.10
N ALA A 499 6.85 -7.18 -18.41
CA ALA A 499 5.78 -6.28 -18.85
C ALA A 499 6.29 -4.85 -19.10
N TYR A 500 7.18 -4.34 -18.22
CA TYR A 500 7.80 -3.02 -18.39
C TYR A 500 8.65 -2.94 -19.65
N ARG A 501 9.51 -3.94 -19.91
CA ARG A 501 10.38 -3.97 -21.10
C ARG A 501 9.59 -4.00 -22.40
N LEU A 502 8.53 -4.82 -22.47
CA LEU A 502 7.66 -4.92 -23.65
C LEU A 502 6.94 -3.61 -23.98
N ARG A 503 6.68 -2.77 -22.99
CA ARG A 503 6.05 -1.45 -23.19
C ARG A 503 7.05 -0.34 -23.52
N SER A 504 8.34 -0.56 -23.24
CA SER A 504 9.41 0.39 -23.47
C SER A 504 10.15 0.18 -24.78
N SER A 505 9.91 -0.97 -25.44
CA SER A 505 10.39 -1.33 -26.79
C SER A 505 9.41 -0.85 -27.85
#